data_fb29b30fe42e131ff4085c516da816dd
#
_entry.id   fb29b30fe42e131ff4085c516da816dd
#
_cell.length_a   1.000
_cell.length_b   1.000
_cell.length_c   1.000
_cell.angle_alpha   90.00
_cell.angle_beta   90.00
_cell.angle_gamma   90.00
#
_symmetry.space_group_name_H-M   'P 1'
#
loop_
_entity.id
_entity.type
_entity.pdbx_description
1 polymer ?
#
loop_
_entity_poly.entity_id
_entity_poly.type
_entity_poly.pdbx_seq_one_letter_code
_entity_poly.pdbx_strand_id
1 'polypeptide(L)'
;MHVSFAAAPGDGRRTIAIGRIRAAGPWRAAGDKSADADRQTALEALRREAEDCGADGVVDVRFEVEACKGGDIDGVRLERVTAGGLAVRFAEAAA
;
A
#
# COMPACT_ATOMS: atom_id res chain seq x y z
N MET A 1 -4.86 2.32 12.88
CA MET A 1 -3.76 2.66 11.93
C MET A 1 -4.20 3.78 11.03
N HIS A 2 -3.48 4.89 11.06
CA HIS A 2 -3.77 6.04 10.20
C HIS A 2 -3.24 5.78 8.79
N VAL A 3 -4.07 5.97 7.77
CA VAL A 3 -3.68 5.81 6.37
C VAL A 3 -4.04 7.10 5.62
N SER A 4 -3.06 7.67 4.92
CA SER A 4 -3.25 8.89 4.16
C SER A 4 -2.64 8.77 2.77
N PHE A 5 -3.36 9.23 1.76
CA PHE A 5 -2.85 9.35 0.39
C PHE A 5 -2.04 10.64 0.19
N ALA A 6 -2.15 11.58 1.10
CA ALA A 6 -1.32 12.77 1.12
C ALA A 6 0.06 12.48 1.72
N ALA A 7 1.03 13.35 1.45
CA ALA A 7 2.39 13.18 1.95
C ALA A 7 2.52 13.36 3.47
N ALA A 8 1.47 13.85 4.12
CA ALA A 8 1.42 14.04 5.57
C ALA A 8 0.02 13.76 6.08
N PRO A 9 -0.15 13.44 7.38
CA PRO A 9 -1.48 13.36 7.97
C PRO A 9 -2.21 14.70 7.86
N GLY A 10 -3.50 14.64 7.56
CA GLY A 10 -4.31 15.86 7.38
C GLY A 10 -4.57 16.66 8.65
N ASP A 11 -4.18 16.17 9.81
CA ASP A 11 -4.39 16.80 11.12
C ASP A 11 -3.17 17.57 11.64
N GLY A 12 -2.13 17.74 10.81
CA GLY A 12 -0.94 18.47 11.20
C GLY A 12 0.00 17.77 12.17
N ARG A 13 -0.19 16.50 12.43
CA ARG A 13 0.70 15.73 13.31
C ARG A 13 2.11 15.67 12.73
N ARG A 14 3.08 15.77 13.61
CA ARG A 14 4.46 15.50 13.25
C ARG A 14 4.66 14.00 13.05
N THR A 15 5.42 13.66 12.02
CA THR A 15 5.74 12.26 11.72
C THR A 15 7.24 12.04 11.74
N ILE A 16 7.61 10.83 12.13
CA ILE A 16 8.98 10.34 12.06
C ILE A 16 8.96 9.20 11.05
N ALA A 17 9.69 9.33 9.95
CA ALA A 17 9.74 8.30 8.92
C ALA A 17 10.44 7.06 9.42
N ILE A 18 9.82 5.90 9.24
CA ILE A 18 10.43 4.59 9.46
C ILE A 18 11.08 4.11 8.18
N GLY A 19 10.34 4.15 7.07
CA GLY A 19 10.82 3.73 5.77
C GLY A 19 9.68 3.48 4.81
N ARG A 20 10.03 3.31 3.53
CA ARG A 20 9.05 2.97 2.52
C ARG A 20 8.74 1.49 2.56
N ILE A 21 7.45 1.18 2.46
CA ILE A 21 6.95 -0.19 2.48
C ILE A 21 6.07 -0.43 1.25
N ARG A 22 5.95 -1.69 0.87
CA ARG A 22 5.10 -2.13 -0.23
C ARG A 22 4.39 -3.42 0.16
N ALA A 23 3.20 -3.60 -0.41
CA ALA A 23 2.47 -4.85 -0.31
C ALA A 23 1.67 -5.07 -1.58
N ALA A 24 1.48 -6.32 -1.96
CA ALA A 24 0.81 -6.69 -3.20
C ALA A 24 -0.48 -7.44 -2.91
N GLY A 25 -1.47 -7.20 -3.77
CA GLY A 25 -2.67 -8.03 -3.85
C GLY A 25 -2.42 -9.29 -4.68
N PRO A 26 -3.45 -10.09 -4.88
CA PRO A 26 -3.31 -11.34 -5.63
C PRO A 26 -3.11 -11.09 -7.12
N TRP A 27 -2.45 -12.03 -7.79
CA TRP A 27 -2.41 -12.06 -9.25
C TRP A 27 -3.79 -12.38 -9.82
N ARG A 28 -4.19 -11.61 -10.83
CA ARG A 28 -5.48 -11.78 -11.50
C ARG A 28 -5.29 -11.72 -13.00
N ALA A 29 -6.25 -12.30 -13.74
CA ALA A 29 -6.29 -12.15 -15.19
C ALA A 29 -6.51 -10.66 -15.55
N ALA A 30 -5.73 -10.17 -16.51
CA ALA A 30 -5.87 -8.81 -16.99
C ALA A 30 -7.29 -8.57 -17.54
N GLY A 31 -7.88 -7.43 -17.21
CA GLY A 31 -9.26 -7.09 -17.59
C GLY A 31 -10.33 -7.59 -16.64
N ASP A 32 -9.96 -8.28 -15.57
CA ASP A 32 -10.89 -8.63 -14.51
C ASP A 32 -11.40 -7.35 -13.83
N LYS A 33 -12.70 -7.33 -13.51
CA LYS A 33 -13.37 -6.16 -12.94
C LYS A 33 -13.18 -6.01 -11.43
N SER A 34 -12.23 -6.70 -10.84
CA SER A 34 -12.00 -6.70 -9.39
C SER A 34 -10.98 -5.66 -8.92
N ALA A 35 -10.67 -4.64 -9.73
CA ALA A 35 -9.62 -3.68 -9.43
C ALA A 35 -9.81 -2.97 -8.08
N ASP A 36 -11.04 -2.59 -7.73
CA ASP A 36 -11.32 -1.94 -6.46
C ASP A 36 -11.13 -2.88 -5.28
N ALA A 37 -11.58 -4.12 -5.39
CA ALA A 37 -11.37 -5.14 -4.37
C ALA A 37 -9.89 -5.46 -4.19
N ASP A 38 -9.13 -5.50 -5.28
CA ASP A 38 -7.69 -5.76 -5.26
C ASP A 38 -6.91 -4.59 -4.62
N ARG A 39 -7.35 -3.35 -4.85
CA ARG A 39 -6.79 -2.19 -4.15
C ARG A 39 -7.03 -2.27 -2.65
N GLN A 40 -8.21 -2.65 -2.22
CA GLN A 40 -8.52 -2.84 -0.81
C GLN A 40 -7.66 -3.92 -0.18
N THR A 41 -7.48 -5.03 -0.88
CA THR A 41 -6.63 -6.13 -0.43
C THR A 41 -5.18 -5.69 -0.31
N ALA A 42 -4.66 -4.98 -1.29
CA ALA A 42 -3.28 -4.45 -1.27
C ALA A 42 -3.10 -3.43 -0.15
N LEU A 43 -4.09 -2.55 0.07
CA LEU A 43 -4.06 -1.56 1.13
C LEU A 43 -4.05 -2.22 2.52
N GLU A 44 -4.87 -3.24 2.71
CA GLU A 44 -4.91 -3.99 3.96
C GLU A 44 -3.60 -4.71 4.24
N ALA A 45 -2.98 -5.29 3.21
CA ALA A 45 -1.66 -5.92 3.31
C ALA A 45 -0.58 -4.87 3.66
N LEU A 46 -0.66 -3.68 3.07
CA LEU A 46 0.24 -2.56 3.37
C LEU A 46 0.10 -2.12 4.83
N ARG A 47 -1.12 -2.05 5.33
CA ARG A 47 -1.40 -1.70 6.72
C ARG A 47 -0.78 -2.71 7.69
N ARG A 48 -0.88 -4.00 7.38
CA ARG A 48 -0.25 -5.06 8.19
C ARG A 48 1.25 -4.95 8.18
N GLU A 49 1.84 -4.66 7.04
CA GLU A 49 3.28 -4.43 6.92
C GLU A 49 3.72 -3.25 7.78
N ALA A 50 2.95 -2.17 7.80
CA ALA A 50 3.22 -1.02 8.66
C ALA A 50 3.13 -1.38 10.14
N GLU A 51 2.12 -2.15 10.53
CA GLU A 51 1.97 -2.62 11.91
C GLU A 51 3.17 -3.46 12.35
N ASP A 52 3.65 -4.36 11.47
CA ASP A 52 4.81 -5.20 11.74
C ASP A 52 6.09 -4.38 11.91
N CYS A 53 6.17 -3.21 11.28
CA CYS A 53 7.29 -2.28 11.46
C CYS A 53 7.15 -1.40 12.70
N GLY A 54 6.07 -1.51 13.45
CA GLY A 54 5.81 -0.65 14.60
C GLY A 54 5.35 0.75 14.23
N ALA A 55 4.81 0.94 13.04
CA ALA A 55 4.33 2.24 12.57
C ALA A 55 3.00 2.61 13.20
N ASP A 56 2.77 3.91 13.35
CA ASP A 56 1.49 4.47 13.76
C ASP A 56 0.60 4.80 12.57
N GLY A 57 1.19 4.96 11.40
CA GLY A 57 0.48 5.26 10.17
C GLY A 57 1.31 5.04 8.93
N VAL A 58 0.63 5.17 7.79
CA VAL A 58 1.25 5.16 6.46
C VAL A 58 0.75 6.41 5.73
N VAL A 59 1.68 7.16 5.16
CA VAL A 59 1.36 8.35 4.36
C VAL A 59 1.88 8.18 2.93
N ASP A 60 1.48 9.07 2.04
CA ASP A 60 1.90 9.04 0.64
C ASP A 60 1.58 7.69 -0.03
N VAL A 61 0.40 7.14 0.25
CA VAL A 61 -0.01 5.85 -0.30
C VAL A 61 -0.29 5.98 -1.78
N ARG A 62 0.26 5.06 -2.56
CA ARG A 62 0.08 4.98 -4.01
C ARG A 62 -0.19 3.54 -4.43
N PHE A 63 -0.94 3.40 -5.50
CA PHE A 63 -1.20 2.11 -6.11
C PHE A 63 -0.51 2.02 -7.46
N GLU A 64 -0.02 0.84 -7.78
CA GLU A 64 0.54 0.52 -9.09
C GLU A 64 -0.05 -0.81 -9.57
N VAL A 65 -0.12 -0.97 -10.87
CA VAL A 65 -0.48 -2.26 -11.48
C VAL A 65 0.79 -2.88 -12.03
N GLU A 66 1.09 -4.08 -11.59
CA GLU A 66 2.22 -4.86 -12.09
C GLU A 66 1.72 -5.97 -13.01
N ALA A 67 2.39 -6.14 -14.14
CA ALA A 67 2.14 -7.26 -15.05
C ALA A 67 3.21 -8.34 -14.83
N CYS A 68 2.80 -9.59 -14.96
CA CYS A 68 3.72 -10.72 -14.90
C CYS A 68 4.54 -10.77 -16.19
N LYS A 69 5.84 -10.63 -16.09
CA LYS A 69 6.74 -10.70 -17.25
C LYS A 69 6.84 -12.14 -17.76
N GLY A 70 6.60 -12.31 -19.06
CA GLY A 70 6.67 -13.62 -19.70
C GLY A 70 5.57 -14.58 -19.27
N GLY A 71 4.55 -14.06 -18.61
CA GLY A 71 3.54 -14.86 -17.93
C GLY A 71 2.26 -15.07 -18.70
N ASP A 72 2.32 -15.18 -20.02
CA ASP A 72 1.14 -15.63 -20.75
C ASP A 72 1.00 -17.13 -20.58
N ILE A 73 0.23 -17.53 -19.59
CA ILE A 73 -0.20 -18.93 -19.44
C ILE A 73 -1.51 -19.05 -20.20
N ASP A 74 -1.53 -19.85 -21.25
CA ASP A 74 -2.70 -20.07 -22.11
C ASP A 74 -3.29 -18.78 -22.70
N GLY A 75 -2.43 -17.80 -23.02
CA GLY A 75 -2.88 -16.51 -23.58
C GLY A 75 -3.48 -15.56 -22.58
N VAL A 76 -3.40 -15.86 -21.29
CA VAL A 76 -3.91 -15.00 -20.22
C VAL A 76 -2.76 -14.20 -19.63
N ARG A 77 -2.87 -12.86 -19.69
CA ARG A 77 -1.95 -11.95 -19.00
C ARG A 77 -2.36 -11.83 -17.55
N LEU A 78 -1.42 -11.94 -16.64
CA LEU A 78 -1.66 -11.76 -15.22
C LEU A 78 -1.21 -10.36 -14.77
N GLU A 79 -2.00 -9.75 -13.91
CA GLU A 79 -1.73 -8.47 -13.29
C GLU A 79 -2.03 -8.52 -11.80
N ARG A 80 -1.38 -7.65 -11.04
CA ARG A 80 -1.72 -7.46 -9.62
C ARG A 80 -1.63 -5.98 -9.27
N VAL A 81 -2.38 -5.58 -8.25
CA VAL A 81 -2.30 -4.25 -7.66
C VAL A 81 -1.30 -4.27 -6.51
N THR A 82 -0.39 -3.32 -6.51
CA THR A 82 0.58 -3.12 -5.45
C THR A 82 0.28 -1.80 -4.76
N ALA A 83 0.31 -1.79 -3.44
CA ALA A 83 0.23 -0.56 -2.65
C ALA A 83 1.61 -0.24 -2.08
N GLY A 84 1.97 1.02 -2.08
CA GLY A 84 3.21 1.50 -1.48
C GLY A 84 2.95 2.76 -0.67
N GLY A 85 3.82 3.04 0.29
CA GLY A 85 3.71 4.22 1.09
C GLY A 85 4.89 4.37 2.04
N LEU A 86 4.87 5.46 2.79
CA LEU A 86 5.88 5.74 3.81
C LEU A 86 5.31 5.41 5.17
N ALA A 87 5.89 4.42 5.83
CA ALA A 87 5.54 4.07 7.20
C ALA A 87 6.12 5.13 8.14
N VAL A 88 5.29 5.61 9.05
CA VAL A 88 5.65 6.70 9.96
C VAL A 88 5.21 6.39 11.39
N ARG A 89 5.93 6.95 12.33
CA ARG A 89 5.47 7.08 13.72
C ARG A 89 5.03 8.52 13.94
N PHE A 90 4.04 8.68 14.79
CA PHE A 90 3.66 10.03 15.23
C PHE A 90 4.54 10.42 16.41
N ALA A 91 5.14 11.60 16.30
CA ALA A 91 5.85 12.17 17.42
C ALA A 91 4.84 12.54 18.50
N GLU A 92 5.12 12.14 19.74
CA GLU A 92 4.27 12.53 20.84
C GLU A 92 4.31 14.04 21.00
N ALA A 93 3.13 14.63 21.22
CA ALA A 93 3.07 16.02 21.61
C ALA A 93 3.85 16.18 22.90
N ALA A 94 4.81 17.10 22.90
CA ALA A 94 5.52 17.46 24.14
C ALA A 94 4.50 17.91 25.18
N ALA A 95 4.46 17.19 26.25
CA ALA A 95 3.58 17.53 27.35
C ALA A 95 4.02 18.85 27.98
#